data_c1116333d572e7e66376b032105bf7dc
#
_entry.id   c1116333d572e7e66376b032105bf7dc
#
_cell.length_a   1.000
_cell.length_b   1.000
_cell.length_c   1.000
_cell.angle_alpha   90.00
_cell.angle_beta   90.00
_cell.angle_gamma   90.00
#
_symmetry.space_group_name_H-M   'P 1'
#
loop_
_entity.id
_entity.type
_entity.pdbx_description
1 polymer ?
#
loop_
_entity_poly.entity_id
_entity_poly.type
_entity_poly.pdbx_seq_one_letter_code
_entity_poly.pdbx_strand_id
1 'polypeptide(L)'
;IWGGNETINQIRNNPIPPGSYDVTFADKYSICIISSREYLKKKQFKKEALSFFNDTLFYDQNACTSPKIVVWHGNKKNNKFASEIFWNEFEKKIKSKKYIIEGNWNYEKFYKEIKSIIDLNSIIKENKLSSIKRIKLKKIPKKITEYFTPGGFFIEFDFKKFQEIRKLFSPKVQTLTYIGFEGNYLKKKLNLIKFKSVDRLVPNGKSS
;
A
#
# COMPACT_ATOMS: atom_id res chain seq x y z
N ILE A 1 11.14 -8.39 -19.91
CA ILE A 1 9.67 -8.43 -20.03
C ILE A 1 9.07 -7.72 -18.82
N TRP A 2 8.21 -6.77 -19.06
CA TRP A 2 7.49 -6.04 -18.02
C TRP A 2 5.99 -6.29 -18.17
N GLY A 3 5.33 -6.78 -17.14
CA GLY A 3 3.90 -7.09 -17.18
C GLY A 3 3.43 -7.94 -16.02
N GLY A 4 2.14 -8.23 -15.99
CA GLY A 4 1.55 -9.15 -15.03
C GLY A 4 2.08 -10.58 -15.18
N ASN A 5 1.97 -11.37 -14.12
CA ASN A 5 2.46 -12.75 -14.13
C ASN A 5 1.91 -13.58 -15.31
N GLU A 6 0.64 -13.40 -15.65
CA GLU A 6 0.01 -14.09 -16.77
C GLU A 6 0.65 -13.72 -18.12
N THR A 7 0.83 -12.41 -18.37
CA THR A 7 1.49 -11.90 -19.57
C THR A 7 2.93 -12.42 -19.69
N ILE A 8 3.67 -12.40 -18.58
CA ILE A 8 5.05 -12.92 -18.55
C ILE A 8 5.06 -14.42 -18.91
N ASN A 9 4.15 -15.21 -18.34
CA ASN A 9 4.06 -16.63 -18.62
C ASN A 9 3.68 -16.89 -20.08
N GLN A 10 2.74 -16.13 -20.66
CA GLN A 10 2.38 -16.25 -22.07
C GLN A 10 3.56 -15.93 -23.00
N ILE A 11 4.32 -14.88 -22.71
CA ILE A 11 5.51 -14.52 -23.51
C ILE A 11 6.59 -15.61 -23.40
N ARG A 12 6.80 -16.14 -22.20
CA ARG A 12 7.80 -17.21 -21.95
C ARG A 12 7.47 -18.55 -22.59
N ASN A 13 6.23 -18.77 -23.02
CA ASN A 13 5.86 -19.94 -23.82
C ASN A 13 6.48 -19.93 -25.23
N ASN A 14 7.00 -18.77 -25.68
CA ASN A 14 7.73 -18.70 -26.93
C ASN A 14 9.22 -18.93 -26.68
N PRO A 15 9.86 -19.84 -27.44
CA PRO A 15 11.29 -20.11 -27.28
C PRO A 15 12.11 -18.86 -27.64
N ILE A 16 13.17 -18.63 -26.89
CA ILE A 16 14.14 -17.59 -27.20
C ILE A 16 15.40 -18.21 -27.84
N PRO A 17 16.15 -17.45 -28.65
CA PRO A 17 17.37 -17.96 -29.28
C PRO A 17 18.38 -18.49 -28.26
N PRO A 18 19.16 -19.55 -28.61
CA PRO A 18 20.24 -20.04 -27.75
C PRO A 18 21.21 -18.91 -27.36
N GLY A 19 21.62 -18.89 -26.10
CA GLY A 19 22.51 -17.84 -25.56
C GLY A 19 21.80 -16.56 -25.11
N SER A 20 20.47 -16.43 -25.37
CA SER A 20 19.65 -15.34 -24.85
C SER A 20 19.09 -15.68 -23.47
N TYR A 21 18.85 -14.67 -22.65
CA TYR A 21 18.11 -14.79 -21.40
C TYR A 21 17.06 -13.71 -21.26
N ASP A 22 15.98 -14.01 -20.56
CA ASP A 22 14.95 -13.03 -20.28
C ASP A 22 15.09 -12.44 -18.87
N VAL A 23 14.85 -11.14 -18.75
CA VAL A 23 14.69 -10.47 -17.46
C VAL A 23 13.23 -10.06 -17.31
N THR A 24 12.59 -10.54 -16.25
CA THR A 24 11.17 -10.30 -16.01
C THR A 24 10.94 -9.40 -14.81
N PHE A 25 10.01 -8.47 -14.98
CA PHE A 25 9.48 -7.61 -13.91
C PHE A 25 8.02 -7.99 -13.71
N ALA A 26 7.80 -8.94 -12.80
CA ALA A 26 6.48 -9.47 -12.46
C ALA A 26 5.69 -8.54 -11.53
N ASP A 27 4.45 -8.91 -11.24
CA ASP A 27 3.57 -8.17 -10.34
C ASP A 27 4.21 -7.95 -8.97
N LYS A 28 4.43 -6.69 -8.65
CA LYS A 28 4.88 -6.24 -7.33
C LYS A 28 3.93 -5.19 -6.76
N TYR A 29 3.97 -5.03 -5.44
CA TYR A 29 3.19 -4.02 -4.74
C TYR A 29 3.99 -3.40 -3.59
N SER A 30 3.52 -2.27 -3.09
CA SER A 30 4.18 -1.54 -2.03
C SER A 30 3.28 -1.33 -0.82
N ILE A 31 3.92 -1.10 0.32
CA ILE A 31 3.28 -0.98 1.63
C ILE A 31 3.78 0.32 2.28
N CYS A 32 2.89 1.05 2.96
CA CYS A 32 3.26 2.15 3.85
C CYS A 32 3.08 1.72 5.31
N ILE A 33 4.13 1.84 6.13
CA ILE A 33 4.07 1.57 7.56
C ILE A 33 4.13 2.87 8.36
N ILE A 34 3.19 3.06 9.27
CA ILE A 34 3.05 4.29 10.04
C ILE A 34 3.12 4.01 11.54
N SER A 35 4.09 4.63 12.22
CA SER A 35 4.09 4.69 13.68
C SER A 35 3.07 5.71 14.15
N SER A 36 1.92 5.25 14.62
CA SER A 36 0.83 6.14 15.03
C SER A 36 1.26 7.09 16.16
N ARG A 37 2.06 6.60 17.10
CA ARG A 37 2.59 7.43 18.21
C ARG A 37 3.48 8.55 17.69
N GLU A 38 4.46 8.23 16.87
CA GLU A 38 5.43 9.22 16.39
C GLU A 38 4.80 10.17 15.36
N TYR A 39 3.88 9.69 14.54
CA TYR A 39 3.10 10.52 13.63
C TYR A 39 2.31 11.59 14.37
N LEU A 40 1.59 11.20 15.43
CA LEU A 40 0.85 12.13 16.28
C LEU A 40 1.76 13.10 17.03
N LYS A 41 2.93 12.65 17.49
CA LYS A 41 3.92 13.48 18.20
C LYS A 41 4.53 14.55 17.30
N LYS A 42 4.95 14.17 16.08
CA LYS A 42 5.64 15.08 15.15
C LYS A 42 4.71 16.12 14.51
N LYS A 43 3.41 15.87 14.45
CA LYS A 43 2.37 16.78 13.91
C LYS A 43 2.64 17.32 12.50
N GLN A 44 3.41 16.59 11.69
CA GLN A 44 3.73 16.97 10.29
C GLN A 44 2.67 16.49 9.29
N PHE A 45 1.40 16.58 9.68
CA PHE A 45 0.27 15.93 8.99
C PHE A 45 0.14 16.33 7.53
N LYS A 46 0.20 17.63 7.21
CA LYS A 46 0.09 18.15 5.83
C LYS A 46 1.26 17.71 4.95
N LYS A 47 2.47 17.69 5.51
CA LYS A 47 3.68 17.25 4.81
C LYS A 47 3.59 15.77 4.47
N GLU A 48 3.24 14.94 5.45
CA GLU A 48 3.12 13.49 5.24
C GLU A 48 2.00 13.14 4.25
N ALA A 49 0.88 13.87 4.28
CA ALA A 49 -0.20 13.71 3.31
C ALA A 49 0.23 14.09 1.89
N LEU A 50 1.01 15.16 1.71
CA LEU A 50 1.57 15.52 0.41
C LEU A 50 2.56 14.47 -0.09
N SER A 51 3.47 14.02 0.77
CA SER A 51 4.44 12.97 0.46
C SER A 51 3.74 11.69 0.03
N PHE A 52 2.70 11.28 0.75
CA PHE A 52 1.91 10.10 0.41
C PHE A 52 1.11 10.26 -0.90
N PHE A 53 0.63 11.47 -1.18
CA PHE A 53 0.00 11.78 -2.46
C PHE A 53 0.99 11.56 -3.63
N ASN A 54 2.21 12.03 -3.49
CA ASN A 54 3.24 11.85 -4.52
C ASN A 54 3.60 10.37 -4.70
N ASP A 55 3.67 9.60 -3.61
CA ASP A 55 3.97 8.16 -3.66
C ASP A 55 2.80 7.33 -4.23
N THR A 56 1.58 7.87 -4.24
CA THR A 56 0.38 7.09 -4.61
C THR A 56 -0.33 7.66 -5.83
N LEU A 57 -1.01 8.78 -5.68
CA LEU A 57 -1.96 9.28 -6.68
C LEU A 57 -1.29 10.06 -7.81
N PHE A 58 -0.01 10.39 -7.70
CA PHE A 58 0.71 11.03 -8.80
C PHE A 58 0.73 10.16 -10.07
N TYR A 59 0.73 8.84 -9.91
CA TYR A 59 0.60 7.84 -10.99
C TYR A 59 -0.68 7.01 -10.85
N ASP A 60 -1.77 7.59 -10.37
CA ASP A 60 -3.08 6.92 -10.18
C ASP A 60 -3.00 5.62 -9.36
N GLN A 61 -1.98 5.51 -8.50
CA GLN A 61 -1.68 4.30 -7.74
C GLN A 61 -1.38 3.06 -8.64
N ASN A 62 -1.04 3.28 -9.91
CA ASN A 62 -0.72 2.21 -10.86
C ASN A 62 0.72 1.71 -10.72
N ALA A 63 1.65 2.55 -10.28
CA ALA A 63 3.04 2.13 -10.10
C ALA A 63 3.17 1.02 -9.06
N CYS A 64 4.06 0.06 -9.32
CA CYS A 64 4.39 -1.00 -8.36
C CYS A 64 5.05 -0.45 -7.07
N THR A 65 5.65 0.74 -7.15
CA THR A 65 6.19 1.48 -6.00
C THR A 65 5.11 2.21 -5.20
N SER A 66 3.89 2.36 -5.72
CA SER A 66 2.80 3.04 -5.03
C SER A 66 2.20 2.16 -3.94
N PRO A 67 2.18 2.60 -2.67
CA PRO A 67 1.55 1.86 -1.59
C PRO A 67 0.07 1.56 -1.84
N LYS A 68 -0.30 0.29 -1.75
CA LYS A 68 -1.69 -0.21 -1.78
C LYS A 68 -2.17 -0.64 -0.40
N ILE A 69 -1.24 -0.87 0.51
CA ILE A 69 -1.51 -1.28 1.88
C ILE A 69 -0.93 -0.24 2.82
N VAL A 70 -1.70 0.14 3.83
CA VAL A 70 -1.26 1.01 4.93
C VAL A 70 -1.38 0.25 6.25
N VAL A 71 -0.28 0.15 6.99
CA VAL A 71 -0.25 -0.56 8.27
C VAL A 71 0.06 0.39 9.42
N TRP A 72 -0.79 0.36 10.45
CA TRP A 72 -0.74 1.24 11.61
C TRP A 72 -0.11 0.55 12.80
N HIS A 73 1.06 1.04 13.21
CA HIS A 73 1.77 0.52 14.40
C HIS A 73 1.43 1.31 15.64
N GLY A 74 0.85 0.64 16.63
CA GLY A 74 0.54 1.25 17.90
C GLY A 74 -0.63 0.59 18.64
N ASN A 75 -1.10 1.22 19.71
CA ASN A 75 -2.31 0.81 20.37
C ASN A 75 -3.56 1.22 19.55
N LYS A 76 -4.68 0.57 19.81
CA LYS A 76 -5.93 0.74 19.06
C LYS A 76 -6.44 2.19 19.05
N LYS A 77 -6.29 2.91 20.16
CA LYS A 77 -6.71 4.31 20.31
C LYS A 77 -5.86 5.22 19.42
N ASN A 78 -4.53 5.10 19.51
CA ASN A 78 -3.61 5.91 18.70
C ASN A 78 -3.75 5.59 17.20
N ASN A 79 -3.90 4.31 16.84
CA ASN A 79 -4.08 3.93 15.44
C ASN A 79 -5.35 4.53 14.85
N LYS A 80 -6.47 4.49 15.59
CA LYS A 80 -7.72 5.10 15.16
C LYS A 80 -7.54 6.61 14.93
N PHE A 81 -7.01 7.32 15.93
CA PHE A 81 -6.86 8.77 15.85
C PHE A 81 -5.85 9.21 14.76
N ALA A 82 -4.71 8.53 14.66
CA ALA A 82 -3.72 8.80 13.62
C ALA A 82 -4.29 8.56 12.21
N SER A 83 -5.02 7.48 12.03
CA SER A 83 -5.67 7.14 10.76
C SER A 83 -6.69 8.21 10.35
N GLU A 84 -7.54 8.65 11.27
CA GLU A 84 -8.52 9.71 11.00
C GLU A 84 -7.86 11.02 10.55
N ILE A 85 -6.82 11.47 11.26
CA ILE A 85 -6.08 12.69 10.90
C ILE A 85 -5.39 12.51 9.53
N PHE A 86 -4.70 11.39 9.34
CA PHE A 86 -3.94 11.14 8.11
C PHE A 86 -4.82 11.17 6.87
N TRP A 87 -5.92 10.44 6.90
CA TRP A 87 -6.82 10.36 5.75
C TRP A 87 -7.58 11.66 5.51
N ASN A 88 -7.95 12.39 6.56
CA ASN A 88 -8.54 13.72 6.42
C ASN A 88 -7.57 14.71 5.74
N GLU A 89 -6.31 14.72 6.14
CA GLU A 89 -5.31 15.58 5.49
C GLU A 89 -4.99 15.12 4.06
N PHE A 90 -5.00 13.82 3.82
CA PHE A 90 -4.82 13.26 2.47
C PHE A 90 -5.97 13.66 1.53
N GLU A 91 -7.23 13.59 1.98
CA GLU A 91 -8.39 14.05 1.21
C GLU A 91 -8.35 15.56 0.92
N LYS A 92 -7.95 16.37 1.92
CA LYS A 92 -7.74 17.81 1.69
C LYS A 92 -6.68 18.03 0.61
N LYS A 93 -5.62 17.21 0.60
CA LYS A 93 -4.58 17.30 -0.43
C LYS A 93 -5.10 16.90 -1.81
N ILE A 94 -5.87 15.84 -1.94
CA ILE A 94 -6.52 15.41 -3.18
C ILE A 94 -7.36 16.57 -3.75
N LYS A 95 -8.22 17.17 -2.92
CA LYS A 95 -9.05 18.30 -3.31
C LYS A 95 -8.22 19.52 -3.74
N SER A 96 -7.17 19.85 -2.99
CA SER A 96 -6.29 20.99 -3.30
C SER A 96 -5.51 20.82 -4.61
N LYS A 97 -5.22 19.57 -4.99
CA LYS A 97 -4.56 19.21 -6.26
C LYS A 97 -5.56 19.08 -7.42
N LYS A 98 -6.86 19.24 -7.15
CA LYS A 98 -7.95 19.03 -8.13
C LYS A 98 -7.81 17.66 -8.84
N TYR A 99 -7.36 16.65 -8.09
CA TYR A 99 -7.14 15.31 -8.64
C TYR A 99 -8.49 14.67 -8.95
N ILE A 100 -8.66 14.30 -10.21
CA ILE A 100 -9.86 13.64 -10.72
C ILE A 100 -9.53 12.16 -10.95
N ILE A 101 -10.33 11.29 -10.39
CA ILE A 101 -10.22 9.85 -10.60
C ILE A 101 -11.06 9.48 -11.82
N GLU A 102 -10.47 8.77 -12.76
CA GLU A 102 -11.17 8.27 -13.95
C GLU A 102 -12.34 7.36 -13.58
N GLY A 103 -13.42 7.42 -14.39
CA GLY A 103 -14.67 6.71 -14.12
C GLY A 103 -14.50 5.19 -13.97
N ASN A 104 -13.63 4.57 -14.77
CA ASN A 104 -13.34 3.13 -14.71
C ASN A 104 -12.87 2.69 -13.33
N TRP A 105 -12.00 3.48 -12.67
CA TRP A 105 -11.50 3.15 -11.33
C TRP A 105 -12.58 3.18 -10.26
N ASN A 106 -13.63 3.98 -10.44
CA ASN A 106 -14.74 4.03 -9.50
C ASN A 106 -15.54 2.73 -9.49
N TYR A 107 -15.78 2.15 -10.68
CA TYR A 107 -16.41 0.84 -10.80
C TYR A 107 -15.55 -0.27 -10.19
N GLU A 108 -14.27 -0.33 -10.54
CA GLU A 108 -13.33 -1.31 -9.98
C GLU A 108 -13.22 -1.21 -8.46
N LYS A 109 -13.14 0.00 -7.91
CA LYS A 109 -13.13 0.22 -6.45
C LYS A 109 -14.38 -0.32 -5.78
N PHE A 110 -15.55 -0.06 -6.36
CA PHE A 110 -16.81 -0.56 -5.85
C PHE A 110 -16.85 -2.10 -5.88
N TYR A 111 -16.45 -2.70 -6.99
CA TYR A 111 -16.37 -4.16 -7.09
C TYR A 111 -15.44 -4.76 -6.03
N LYS A 112 -14.22 -4.22 -5.88
CA LYS A 112 -13.25 -4.70 -4.87
C LYS A 112 -13.75 -4.49 -3.44
N GLU A 113 -14.46 -3.42 -3.19
CA GLU A 113 -15.11 -3.14 -1.92
C GLU A 113 -16.14 -4.24 -1.56
N ILE A 114 -17.10 -4.50 -2.44
CA ILE A 114 -18.10 -5.56 -2.26
C ILE A 114 -17.44 -6.92 -2.11
N LYS A 115 -16.50 -7.26 -2.99
CA LYS A 115 -15.73 -8.51 -2.90
C LYS A 115 -15.06 -8.66 -1.53
N SER A 116 -14.46 -7.60 -1.00
CA SER A 116 -13.79 -7.63 0.29
C SER A 116 -14.75 -7.82 1.47
N ILE A 117 -15.98 -7.30 1.37
CA ILE A 117 -17.01 -7.53 2.39
C ILE A 117 -17.41 -9.00 2.41
N ILE A 118 -17.71 -9.55 1.25
CA ILE A 118 -18.19 -10.94 1.11
C ILE A 118 -17.10 -11.93 1.54
N ASP A 119 -15.90 -11.79 1.02
CA ASP A 119 -14.81 -12.77 1.20
C ASP A 119 -14.12 -12.66 2.57
N LEU A 120 -14.03 -11.45 3.13
CA LEU A 120 -13.12 -11.16 4.24
C LEU A 120 -13.79 -10.58 5.49
N ASN A 121 -15.11 -10.39 5.50
CA ASN A 121 -15.77 -9.64 6.56
C ASN A 121 -15.07 -8.31 6.87
N SER A 122 -14.70 -7.57 5.83
CA SER A 122 -13.97 -6.33 5.96
C SER A 122 -14.81 -5.22 6.59
N ILE A 123 -14.15 -4.28 7.24
CA ILE A 123 -14.80 -3.06 7.75
C ILE A 123 -14.50 -1.96 6.76
N ILE A 124 -15.53 -1.47 6.08
CA ILE A 124 -15.41 -0.31 5.21
C ILE A 124 -15.19 0.93 6.08
N LYS A 125 -14.25 1.75 5.67
CA LYS A 125 -14.00 3.07 6.23
C LYS A 125 -14.49 4.10 5.22
N GLU A 126 -15.80 4.32 5.22
CA GLU A 126 -16.40 5.31 4.35
C GLU A 126 -16.24 6.74 4.88
N ASN A 127 -15.78 7.62 3.98
CA ASN A 127 -16.22 9.00 3.94
C ASN A 127 -17.15 9.13 2.73
N LYS A 128 -18.42 9.42 2.93
CA LYS A 128 -19.46 9.45 1.88
C LYS A 128 -19.16 10.35 0.66
N LEU A 129 -18.18 11.24 0.78
CA LEU A 129 -17.75 12.18 -0.26
C LEU A 129 -16.28 12.02 -0.66
N SER A 130 -15.65 10.89 -0.32
CA SER A 130 -14.24 10.67 -0.59
C SER A 130 -13.98 10.16 -2.00
N SER A 131 -12.98 10.76 -2.66
CA SER A 131 -12.44 10.26 -3.93
C SER A 131 -11.72 8.91 -3.78
N ILE A 132 -11.37 8.53 -2.55
CA ILE A 132 -10.66 7.28 -2.25
C ILE A 132 -11.56 6.29 -1.52
N LYS A 133 -11.24 5.02 -1.64
CA LYS A 133 -11.88 3.92 -0.90
C LYS A 133 -10.89 3.26 0.05
N ARG A 134 -11.36 2.93 1.24
CA ARG A 134 -10.51 2.31 2.27
C ARG A 134 -11.23 1.14 2.92
N ILE A 135 -10.57 0.01 2.97
CA ILE A 135 -11.05 -1.16 3.70
C ILE A 135 -10.09 -1.49 4.82
N LYS A 136 -10.61 -1.72 6.00
CA LYS A 136 -9.82 -2.15 7.15
C LYS A 136 -10.06 -3.62 7.43
N LEU A 137 -8.99 -4.41 7.38
CA LEU A 137 -9.04 -5.84 7.60
C LEU A 137 -8.51 -6.20 8.99
N LYS A 138 -9.13 -7.20 9.62
CA LYS A 138 -8.68 -7.76 10.90
C LYS A 138 -7.60 -8.82 10.72
N LYS A 139 -7.61 -9.52 9.58
CA LYS A 139 -6.66 -10.59 9.25
C LYS A 139 -6.12 -10.41 7.84
N ILE A 140 -4.88 -10.79 7.64
CA ILE A 140 -4.22 -10.74 6.32
C ILE A 140 -4.68 -11.95 5.52
N PRO A 141 -5.35 -11.76 4.36
CA PRO A 141 -5.78 -12.86 3.50
C PRO A 141 -4.59 -13.50 2.80
N LYS A 142 -4.73 -14.78 2.38
CA LYS A 142 -3.66 -15.50 1.65
C LYS A 142 -3.31 -14.83 0.31
N LYS A 143 -4.30 -14.31 -0.39
CA LYS A 143 -4.16 -13.69 -1.72
C LYS A 143 -4.60 -12.22 -1.68
N ILE A 144 -3.88 -11.40 -0.90
CA ILE A 144 -4.22 -9.99 -0.71
C ILE A 144 -4.24 -9.19 -2.02
N THR A 145 -3.44 -9.60 -3.00
CA THR A 145 -3.35 -8.93 -4.31
C THR A 145 -4.64 -8.98 -5.13
N GLU A 146 -5.52 -9.93 -4.87
CA GLU A 146 -6.83 -10.02 -5.54
C GLU A 146 -7.77 -8.85 -5.21
N TYR A 147 -7.48 -8.14 -4.12
CA TYR A 147 -8.27 -6.99 -3.65
C TYR A 147 -7.66 -5.64 -4.05
N PHE A 148 -6.55 -5.63 -4.80
CA PHE A 148 -5.95 -4.39 -5.26
C PHE A 148 -6.70 -3.85 -6.47
N THR A 149 -6.82 -2.52 -6.50
CA THR A 149 -7.20 -1.74 -7.67
C THR A 149 -6.53 -0.37 -7.56
N PRO A 150 -6.21 0.29 -8.67
CA PRO A 150 -5.69 1.65 -8.67
C PRO A 150 -6.73 2.71 -8.30
N GLY A 151 -6.37 3.97 -8.48
CA GLY A 151 -7.31 5.08 -8.34
C GLY A 151 -7.70 5.39 -6.89
N GLY A 152 -6.81 5.12 -5.92
CA GLY A 152 -7.05 5.48 -4.54
C GLY A 152 -7.86 4.45 -3.74
N PHE A 153 -7.55 3.17 -3.91
CA PHE A 153 -8.07 2.09 -3.09
C PHE A 153 -7.00 1.59 -2.12
N PHE A 154 -7.26 1.64 -0.81
CA PHE A 154 -6.29 1.29 0.21
C PHE A 154 -6.80 0.22 1.16
N ILE A 155 -5.93 -0.75 1.47
CA ILE A 155 -6.18 -1.78 2.47
C ILE A 155 -5.42 -1.41 3.73
N GLU A 156 -6.12 -1.40 4.87
CA GLU A 156 -5.54 -1.00 6.16
C GLU A 156 -5.48 -2.16 7.14
N PHE A 157 -4.40 -2.21 7.93
CA PHE A 157 -4.23 -3.12 9.08
C PHE A 157 -3.71 -2.37 10.30
N ASP A 158 -4.14 -2.81 11.48
CA ASP A 158 -3.50 -2.43 12.75
C ASP A 158 -2.57 -3.55 13.22
N PHE A 159 -1.44 -3.17 13.82
CA PHE A 159 -0.55 -4.13 14.47
C PHE A 159 0.17 -3.51 15.67
N LYS A 160 0.58 -4.37 16.62
CA LYS A 160 1.39 -4.02 17.77
C LYS A 160 2.79 -4.60 17.67
N LYS A 161 2.89 -5.85 17.24
CA LYS A 161 4.15 -6.59 17.09
C LYS A 161 4.44 -6.85 15.61
N PHE A 162 5.68 -6.65 15.18
CA PHE A 162 6.08 -6.84 13.78
C PHE A 162 5.77 -8.24 13.22
N GLN A 163 5.76 -9.26 14.09
CA GLN A 163 5.37 -10.62 13.71
C GLN A 163 3.96 -10.71 13.12
N GLU A 164 3.02 -9.85 13.57
CA GLU A 164 1.63 -9.87 13.12
C GLU A 164 1.49 -9.53 11.64
N ILE A 165 2.39 -8.68 11.13
CA ILE A 165 2.38 -8.26 9.72
C ILE A 165 3.34 -9.07 8.83
N ARG A 166 4.02 -10.10 9.37
CA ARG A 166 4.97 -10.93 8.60
C ARG A 166 4.36 -11.47 7.31
N LYS A 167 3.09 -11.86 7.32
CA LYS A 167 2.39 -12.42 6.16
C LYS A 167 2.16 -11.42 5.02
N LEU A 168 2.26 -10.10 5.27
CA LEU A 168 2.20 -9.07 4.23
C LEU A 168 3.47 -9.06 3.37
N PHE A 169 4.55 -9.58 3.89
CA PHE A 169 5.84 -9.52 3.26
C PHE A 169 6.10 -10.81 2.48
N SER A 170 6.00 -10.72 1.19
CA SER A 170 6.30 -11.76 0.22
C SER A 170 7.35 -11.23 -0.78
N PRO A 171 7.94 -12.07 -1.63
CA PRO A 171 8.84 -11.62 -2.71
C PRO A 171 8.20 -10.61 -3.68
N LYS A 172 6.88 -10.44 -3.61
CA LYS A 172 6.13 -9.45 -4.39
C LYS A 172 6.15 -8.04 -3.79
N VAL A 173 6.66 -7.84 -2.57
CA VAL A 173 6.75 -6.49 -1.99
C VAL A 173 7.95 -5.78 -2.55
N GLN A 174 7.71 -4.69 -3.29
CA GLN A 174 8.77 -3.89 -3.89
C GLN A 174 9.29 -2.84 -2.92
N THR A 175 8.42 -1.95 -2.48
CA THR A 175 8.81 -0.82 -1.62
C THR A 175 8.04 -0.83 -0.31
N LEU A 176 8.76 -0.61 0.78
CA LEU A 176 8.18 -0.28 2.06
C LEU A 176 8.47 1.18 2.37
N THR A 177 7.45 2.03 2.29
CA THR A 177 7.56 3.40 2.77
C THR A 177 7.23 3.48 4.25
N TYR A 178 7.79 4.46 4.96
CA TYR A 178 7.53 4.59 6.38
C TYR A 178 7.32 6.02 6.85
N ILE A 179 6.47 6.17 7.88
CA ILE A 179 6.20 7.42 8.58
C ILE A 179 6.43 7.21 10.08
N GLY A 180 7.16 8.12 10.72
CA GLY A 180 7.36 8.12 12.17
C GLY A 180 8.34 7.04 12.68
N PHE A 181 9.05 6.38 11.80
CA PHE A 181 10.13 5.45 12.14
C PHE A 181 11.49 6.04 11.79
N GLU A 182 12.52 5.53 12.42
CA GLU A 182 13.89 5.66 11.98
C GLU A 182 14.23 4.46 11.07
N GLY A 183 14.83 4.72 9.91
CA GLY A 183 15.06 3.69 8.88
C GLY A 183 15.88 2.50 9.38
N ASN A 184 16.97 2.77 10.10
CA ASN A 184 17.84 1.72 10.67
C ASN A 184 17.12 0.87 11.73
N TYR A 185 16.31 1.50 12.59
CA TYR A 185 15.49 0.79 13.55
C TYR A 185 14.50 -0.14 12.86
N LEU A 186 13.79 0.38 11.83
CA LEU A 186 12.81 -0.39 11.09
C LEU A 186 13.46 -1.57 10.36
N LYS A 187 14.60 -1.34 9.70
CA LYS A 187 15.39 -2.39 9.05
C LYS A 187 15.78 -3.49 10.02
N LYS A 188 16.28 -3.13 11.21
CA LYS A 188 16.62 -4.10 12.27
C LYS A 188 15.41 -4.91 12.72
N LYS A 189 14.25 -4.28 12.94
CA LYS A 189 13.00 -4.97 13.33
C LYS A 189 12.49 -5.92 12.26
N LEU A 190 12.57 -5.54 11.00
CA LEU A 190 12.18 -6.37 9.86
C LEU A 190 13.11 -7.58 9.74
N ASN A 191 14.41 -7.42 9.88
CA ASN A 191 15.37 -8.53 9.84
C ASN A 191 15.10 -9.58 10.93
N LEU A 192 14.70 -9.16 12.13
CA LEU A 192 14.35 -10.06 13.23
C LEU A 192 13.16 -10.99 12.91
N ILE A 193 12.27 -10.60 12.03
CA ILE A 193 11.16 -11.45 11.58
C ILE A 193 11.51 -12.29 10.34
N LYS A 194 12.80 -12.45 10.04
CA LYS A 194 13.32 -13.16 8.86
C LYS A 194 12.73 -12.64 7.55
N PHE A 195 12.71 -11.36 7.43
CA PHE A 195 12.20 -10.65 6.29
C PHE A 195 13.25 -10.69 5.15
N LYS A 196 12.95 -11.38 4.07
CA LYS A 196 13.91 -11.60 2.97
C LYS A 196 13.62 -10.80 1.69
N SER A 197 12.57 -9.94 1.65
CA SER A 197 12.10 -9.50 0.35
C SER A 197 11.38 -8.14 0.33
N VAL A 198 12.09 -7.07 0.65
CA VAL A 198 11.70 -5.73 0.19
C VAL A 198 12.87 -5.19 -0.61
N ASP A 199 12.61 -4.79 -1.84
CA ASP A 199 13.68 -4.25 -2.68
C ASP A 199 14.14 -2.89 -2.15
N ARG A 200 13.21 -2.08 -1.61
CA ARG A 200 13.49 -0.72 -1.13
C ARG A 200 12.77 -0.42 0.20
N LEU A 201 13.50 0.18 1.13
CA LEU A 201 12.97 0.74 2.38
C LEU A 201 13.29 2.23 2.41
N VAL A 202 12.27 3.08 2.27
CA VAL A 202 12.45 4.53 2.09
C VAL A 202 11.44 5.34 2.91
N PRO A 203 11.75 6.58 3.31
CA PRO A 203 10.76 7.48 3.90
C PRO A 203 9.58 7.72 2.94
N ASN A 204 8.41 8.01 3.51
CA ASN A 204 7.24 8.47 2.77
C ASN A 204 7.59 9.68 1.87
N GLY A 205 7.17 9.65 0.60
CA GLY A 205 7.52 10.64 -0.43
C GLY A 205 8.79 10.32 -1.22
N LYS A 206 9.33 9.11 -1.10
CA LYS A 206 10.56 8.65 -1.77
C LYS A 206 10.37 7.28 -2.45
N SER A 207 9.13 6.89 -2.75
CA SER A 207 8.86 5.58 -3.35
C SER A 207 9.10 5.53 -4.86
N SER A 208 8.96 6.64 -5.54
CA SER A 208 9.21 6.82 -6.98
C SER A 208 10.63 7.22 -7.31
#